data_7dee5eaa2310b13a8ed05eb5229e1a2c
#
_entry.id   7dee5eaa2310b13a8ed05eb5229e1a2c
#
_cell.length_a   1.000
_cell.length_b   1.000
_cell.length_c   1.000
_cell.angle_alpha   90.00
_cell.angle_beta   90.00
_cell.angle_gamma   90.00
#
_symmetry.space_group_name_H-M   'P 1'
#
loop_
_entity.id
_entity.type
_entity.pdbx_description
1 polymer ?
#
loop_
_entity_poly.entity_id
_entity_poly.type
_entity_poly.pdbx_seq_one_letter_code
_entity_poly.pdbx_strand_id
1 'polypeptide(L)'
;MKTVCALLGTIALATGTLLAAPAHAVGRLVDVNLIDRDSGARLPVYRHDGQWWAAGRPGGRYAVELRNTTGARVLGVMSVDGVNVISGETAGWDQSGYVLNSGQRAPITGWRKSDAEVAAFHFTALPLSYAARTGRPDHVGVIGVAVFRERLPVPPPALAPTPRPMAQREA
;
A
#
# COMPACT_ATOMS: atom_id res chain seq x y z
N MET A 1 -2.04 61.30 49.43
CA MET A 1 -2.33 60.91 48.06
C MET A 1 -1.45 59.67 47.73
N LYS A 2 -2.01 58.48 47.69
CA LYS A 2 -1.25 57.21 47.38
C LYS A 2 -1.71 56.72 46.01
N THR A 3 -0.79 56.79 45.03
CA THR A 3 -1.02 56.34 43.65
C THR A 3 -0.71 54.84 43.57
N VAL A 4 -1.72 53.99 43.24
CA VAL A 4 -1.58 52.57 43.01
C VAL A 4 -1.44 52.33 41.51
N CYS A 5 -0.23 51.90 41.04
CA CYS A 5 -0.03 51.42 39.67
C CYS A 5 -0.47 49.97 39.57
N ALA A 6 -1.50 49.69 38.79
CA ALA A 6 -1.92 48.35 38.42
C ALA A 6 -1.17 47.90 37.16
N LEU A 7 -0.31 46.89 37.26
CA LEU A 7 0.28 46.20 36.12
C LEU A 7 -0.70 45.15 35.56
N LEU A 8 -1.22 45.40 34.36
CA LEU A 8 -1.96 44.41 33.57
C LEU A 8 -0.95 43.53 32.81
N GLY A 9 -0.76 42.31 33.28
CA GLY A 9 -0.01 41.30 32.57
C GLY A 9 -0.86 40.64 31.49
N THR A 10 -0.48 40.85 30.22
CA THR A 10 -1.12 40.21 29.06
C THR A 10 -0.53 38.81 28.90
N ILE A 11 -1.30 37.76 29.22
CA ILE A 11 -0.94 36.35 28.93
C ILE A 11 -1.26 36.08 27.45
N ALA A 12 -0.23 36.04 26.62
CA ALA A 12 -0.37 35.58 25.22
C ALA A 12 -0.49 34.05 25.20
N LEU A 13 -1.70 33.54 24.93
CA LEU A 13 -1.96 32.14 24.71
C LEU A 13 -1.45 31.74 23.32
N ALA A 14 -0.26 31.16 23.23
CA ALA A 14 0.27 30.62 21.99
C ALA A 14 -0.47 29.31 21.67
N THR A 15 -1.51 29.38 20.83
CA THR A 15 -2.15 28.21 20.22
C THR A 15 -1.21 27.61 19.19
N GLY A 16 -0.40 26.64 19.59
CA GLY A 16 0.41 25.83 18.69
C GLY A 16 -0.51 24.94 17.84
N THR A 17 -0.73 25.30 16.58
CA THR A 17 -1.31 24.42 15.58
C THR A 17 -0.33 23.27 15.31
N LEU A 18 -0.62 22.09 15.84
CA LEU A 18 0.06 20.85 15.41
C LEU A 18 -0.28 20.61 13.95
N LEU A 19 0.59 21.03 13.05
CA LEU A 19 0.57 20.65 11.66
C LEU A 19 0.93 19.16 11.60
N ALA A 20 -0.07 18.28 11.42
CA ALA A 20 0.17 16.88 11.14
C ALA A 20 1.00 16.78 9.85
N ALA A 21 2.24 16.31 9.94
CA ALA A 21 3.07 16.10 8.77
C ALA A 21 2.44 15.02 7.88
N PRO A 22 2.32 15.25 6.55
CA PRO A 22 1.79 14.25 5.66
C PRO A 22 2.70 13.02 5.63
N ALA A 23 2.14 11.84 5.84
CA ALA A 23 2.86 10.58 5.65
C ALA A 23 2.99 10.30 4.15
N HIS A 24 4.19 9.87 3.70
CA HIS A 24 4.48 9.73 2.27
C HIS A 24 4.27 8.32 1.72
N ALA A 25 4.16 7.29 2.57
CA ALA A 25 3.93 5.91 2.15
C ALA A 25 3.32 5.08 3.27
N VAL A 26 2.53 4.07 2.91
CA VAL A 26 1.89 3.14 3.85
C VAL A 26 2.40 1.74 3.58
N GLY A 27 2.88 1.05 4.62
CA GLY A 27 3.30 -0.34 4.55
C GLY A 27 4.73 -0.58 5.04
N ARG A 28 5.03 -1.85 5.41
CA ARG A 28 6.34 -2.26 5.94
C ARG A 28 7.19 -3.02 4.93
N LEU A 29 6.57 -3.74 4.00
CA LEU A 29 7.25 -4.56 2.97
C LEU A 29 7.09 -3.94 1.59
N VAL A 30 5.99 -3.23 1.39
CA VAL A 30 5.65 -2.53 0.16
C VAL A 30 5.14 -1.15 0.55
N ASP A 31 5.76 -0.12 0.01
CA ASP A 31 5.23 1.24 0.07
C ASP A 31 4.02 1.35 -0.86
N VAL A 32 2.92 1.87 -0.33
CA VAL A 32 1.71 2.17 -1.10
C VAL A 32 1.55 3.68 -1.19
N ASN A 33 1.53 4.21 -2.40
CA ASN A 33 1.36 5.64 -2.66
C ASN A 33 0.18 5.84 -3.61
N LEU A 34 -0.58 6.90 -3.40
CA LEU A 34 -1.58 7.38 -4.35
C LEU A 34 -0.98 8.48 -5.21
N ILE A 35 -1.18 8.38 -6.52
CA ILE A 35 -0.67 9.34 -7.49
C ILE A 35 -1.86 9.96 -8.22
N ASP A 36 -1.97 11.28 -8.17
CA ASP A 36 -2.89 12.02 -9.04
C ASP A 36 -2.37 11.90 -10.49
N ARG A 37 -3.19 11.35 -11.38
CA ARG A 37 -2.77 11.08 -12.77
C ARG A 37 -2.77 12.32 -13.66
N ASP A 38 -3.41 13.38 -13.24
CA ASP A 38 -3.48 14.62 -14.02
C ASP A 38 -2.25 15.50 -13.74
N SER A 39 -1.76 15.51 -12.49
CA SER A 39 -0.58 16.29 -12.09
C SER A 39 0.70 15.47 -11.93
N GLY A 40 0.58 14.14 -11.79
CA GLY A 40 1.70 13.26 -11.42
C GLY A 40 2.13 13.36 -9.95
N ALA A 41 1.45 14.19 -9.15
CA ALA A 41 1.81 14.40 -7.76
C ALA A 41 1.36 13.23 -6.88
N ARG A 42 2.12 12.97 -5.82
CA ARG A 42 1.67 12.07 -4.75
C ARG A 42 0.59 12.77 -3.92
N LEU A 43 -0.51 12.05 -3.69
CA LEU A 43 -1.54 12.50 -2.77
C LEU A 43 -1.05 12.30 -1.33
N PRO A 44 -1.21 13.30 -0.45
CA PRO A 44 -0.88 13.16 0.95
C PRO A 44 -1.79 12.13 1.62
N VAL A 45 -1.22 11.35 2.55
CA VAL A 45 -1.95 10.36 3.34
C VAL A 45 -1.91 10.77 4.80
N TYR A 46 -3.04 10.71 5.46
CA TYR A 46 -3.21 11.11 6.85
C TYR A 46 -3.63 9.93 7.71
N ARG A 47 -3.14 9.86 8.93
CA ARG A 47 -3.55 8.84 9.89
C ARG A 47 -4.66 9.39 10.78
N HIS A 48 -5.81 8.68 10.83
CA HIS A 48 -6.93 9.01 11.69
C HIS A 48 -7.57 7.71 12.20
N ASP A 49 -7.79 7.58 13.50
CA ASP A 49 -8.36 6.40 14.17
C ASP A 49 -7.71 5.05 13.75
N GLY A 50 -6.38 5.06 13.66
CA GLY A 50 -5.62 3.87 13.28
C GLY A 50 -5.64 3.53 11.79
N GLN A 51 -6.42 4.23 11.00
CA GLN A 51 -6.56 4.06 9.54
C GLN A 51 -5.77 5.12 8.77
N TRP A 52 -5.49 4.82 7.50
CA TRP A 52 -4.85 5.74 6.58
C TRP A 52 -5.88 6.31 5.61
N TRP A 53 -5.87 7.62 5.44
CA TRP A 53 -6.83 8.35 4.64
C TRP A 53 -6.13 9.21 3.60
N ALA A 54 -6.67 9.26 2.39
CA ALA A 54 -6.26 10.20 1.37
C ALA A 54 -7.45 11.03 0.90
N ALA A 55 -7.25 12.34 0.73
CA ALA A 55 -8.28 13.20 0.16
C ALA A 55 -8.27 13.04 -1.37
N GLY A 56 -9.38 12.57 -1.93
CA GLY A 56 -9.61 12.48 -3.37
C GLY A 56 -10.39 13.68 -3.89
N ARG A 57 -10.01 14.17 -5.08
CA ARG A 57 -10.79 15.19 -5.79
C ARG A 57 -11.88 14.51 -6.63
N PRO A 58 -13.16 14.79 -6.44
CA PRO A 58 -14.24 14.20 -7.25
C PRO A 58 -13.95 14.34 -8.76
N GLY A 59 -14.10 13.25 -9.49
CA GLY A 59 -13.78 13.17 -10.92
C GLY A 59 -12.28 13.01 -11.26
N GLY A 60 -11.38 13.22 -10.29
CA GLY A 60 -9.95 13.07 -10.50
C GLY A 60 -9.56 11.62 -10.73
N ARG A 61 -8.62 11.38 -11.67
CA ARG A 61 -8.04 10.07 -11.92
C ARG A 61 -6.86 9.84 -10.98
N TYR A 62 -6.72 8.60 -10.48
CA TYR A 62 -5.58 8.26 -9.65
C TYR A 62 -4.94 6.92 -10.06
N ALA A 63 -3.73 6.71 -9.61
CA ALA A 63 -3.05 5.43 -9.64
C ALA A 63 -2.62 5.04 -8.24
N VAL A 64 -2.48 3.75 -8.00
CA VAL A 64 -1.84 3.21 -6.80
C VAL A 64 -0.46 2.72 -7.19
N GLU A 65 0.58 3.37 -6.70
CA GLU A 65 1.96 2.91 -6.89
C GLU A 65 2.34 1.97 -5.75
N LEU A 66 2.70 0.74 -6.08
CA LEU A 66 3.32 -0.21 -5.17
C LEU A 66 4.83 -0.19 -5.37
N ARG A 67 5.60 -0.06 -4.28
CA ARG A 67 7.07 -0.16 -4.30
C ARG A 67 7.52 -1.23 -3.32
N ASN A 68 8.20 -2.26 -3.82
CA ASN A 68 8.83 -3.25 -2.95
C ASN A 68 10.04 -2.63 -2.23
N THR A 69 10.00 -2.59 -0.90
CA THR A 69 11.07 -2.05 -0.05
C THR A 69 11.99 -3.13 0.50
N THR A 70 11.75 -4.40 0.13
CA THR A 70 12.55 -5.55 0.60
C THR A 70 13.66 -5.92 -0.37
N GLY A 71 14.64 -6.71 0.09
CA GLY A 71 15.72 -7.26 -0.74
C GLY A 71 15.31 -8.49 -1.57
N ALA A 72 14.07 -8.96 -1.50
CA ALA A 72 13.57 -10.16 -2.19
C ALA A 72 12.31 -9.86 -2.99
N ARG A 73 11.85 -10.83 -3.79
CA ARG A 73 10.56 -10.71 -4.49
C ARG A 73 9.40 -10.77 -3.51
N VAL A 74 8.35 -10.03 -3.82
CA VAL A 74 7.07 -10.09 -3.10
C VAL A 74 5.92 -10.17 -4.10
N LEU A 75 4.81 -10.77 -3.66
CA LEU A 75 3.54 -10.73 -4.37
C LEU A 75 2.63 -9.73 -3.66
N GLY A 76 2.12 -8.73 -4.39
CA GLY A 76 1.11 -7.79 -3.91
C GLY A 76 -0.25 -8.11 -4.52
N VAL A 77 -1.18 -8.63 -3.72
CA VAL A 77 -2.60 -8.80 -4.11
C VAL A 77 -3.33 -7.54 -3.73
N MET A 78 -3.84 -6.81 -4.72
CA MET A 78 -4.42 -5.49 -4.53
C MET A 78 -5.91 -5.48 -4.86
N SER A 79 -6.67 -4.76 -4.05
CA SER A 79 -8.08 -4.46 -4.28
C SER A 79 -8.36 -2.97 -4.17
N VAL A 80 -9.35 -2.52 -4.93
CA VAL A 80 -9.97 -1.20 -4.80
C VAL A 80 -11.48 -1.41 -4.73
N ASP A 81 -12.13 -0.77 -3.78
CA ASP A 81 -13.56 -0.93 -3.52
C ASP A 81 -13.98 -2.39 -3.26
N GLY A 82 -13.12 -3.19 -2.61
CA GLY A 82 -13.36 -4.61 -2.38
C GLY A 82 -13.30 -5.50 -3.62
N VAL A 83 -12.80 -4.98 -4.75
CA VAL A 83 -12.65 -5.70 -6.02
C VAL A 83 -11.18 -5.88 -6.34
N ASN A 84 -10.75 -7.12 -6.61
CA ASN A 84 -9.38 -7.39 -7.05
C ASN A 84 -9.10 -6.69 -8.38
N VAL A 85 -7.99 -5.97 -8.46
CA VAL A 85 -7.69 -5.13 -9.64
C VAL A 85 -7.25 -5.90 -10.88
N ILE A 86 -6.95 -7.20 -10.74
CA ILE A 86 -6.56 -8.08 -11.85
C ILE A 86 -7.75 -8.92 -12.32
N SER A 87 -8.42 -9.64 -11.40
CA SER A 87 -9.51 -10.55 -11.77
C SER A 87 -10.87 -9.87 -11.93
N GLY A 88 -11.07 -8.70 -11.29
CA GLY A 88 -12.38 -8.03 -11.25
C GLY A 88 -13.40 -8.70 -10.32
N GLU A 89 -13.00 -9.74 -9.60
CA GLU A 89 -13.83 -10.46 -8.64
C GLU A 89 -13.79 -9.82 -7.26
N THR A 90 -14.69 -10.22 -6.37
CA THR A 90 -14.60 -9.84 -4.95
C THR A 90 -13.23 -10.26 -4.39
N ALA A 91 -12.55 -9.35 -3.72
CA ALA A 91 -11.17 -9.54 -3.28
C ALA A 91 -11.02 -10.71 -2.31
N GLY A 92 -10.01 -11.52 -2.53
CA GLY A 92 -9.57 -12.63 -1.69
C GLY A 92 -8.04 -12.70 -1.60
N TRP A 93 -7.52 -13.32 -0.54
CA TRP A 93 -6.09 -13.40 -0.24
C TRP A 93 -5.29 -14.30 -1.20
N ASP A 94 -5.97 -15.26 -1.82
CA ASP A 94 -5.44 -16.33 -2.68
C ASP A 94 -5.53 -16.01 -4.17
N GLN A 95 -5.94 -14.77 -4.49
CA GLN A 95 -6.10 -14.31 -5.86
C GLN A 95 -4.79 -13.85 -6.50
N SER A 96 -4.84 -13.64 -7.81
CA SER A 96 -3.75 -13.08 -8.59
C SER A 96 -3.34 -11.68 -8.10
N GLY A 97 -2.04 -11.41 -8.15
CA GLY A 97 -1.44 -10.14 -7.75
C GLY A 97 -0.24 -9.77 -8.64
N TYR A 98 0.43 -8.70 -8.28
CA TYR A 98 1.63 -8.21 -8.95
C TYR A 98 2.87 -8.76 -8.26
N VAL A 99 3.73 -9.45 -9.01
CA VAL A 99 5.05 -9.84 -8.52
C VAL A 99 6.00 -8.64 -8.70
N LEU A 100 6.59 -8.21 -7.60
CA LEU A 100 7.53 -7.09 -7.55
C LEU A 100 8.91 -7.59 -7.18
N ASN A 101 9.90 -7.38 -8.02
CA ASN A 101 11.31 -7.61 -7.69
C ASN A 101 11.77 -6.61 -6.61
N SER A 102 12.93 -6.87 -6.00
CA SER A 102 13.53 -5.95 -5.02
C SER A 102 13.64 -4.54 -5.58
N GLY A 103 13.15 -3.54 -4.85
CA GLY A 103 13.15 -2.13 -5.23
C GLY A 103 12.20 -1.74 -6.37
N GLN A 104 11.52 -2.71 -6.99
CA GLN A 104 10.63 -2.45 -8.13
C GLN A 104 9.43 -1.60 -7.71
N ARG A 105 9.01 -0.71 -8.65
CA ARG A 105 7.78 0.08 -8.56
C ARG A 105 6.82 -0.38 -9.65
N ALA A 106 5.53 -0.44 -9.32
CA ALA A 106 4.46 -0.75 -10.24
C ALA A 106 3.31 0.25 -10.06
N PRO A 107 3.09 1.16 -11.01
CA PRO A 107 1.92 2.03 -11.03
C PRO A 107 0.71 1.25 -11.57
N ILE A 108 -0.31 1.08 -10.75
CA ILE A 108 -1.57 0.40 -11.10
C ILE A 108 -2.61 1.49 -11.31
N THR A 109 -3.11 1.61 -12.53
CA THR A 109 -3.92 2.75 -12.98
C THR A 109 -5.41 2.45 -13.08
N GLY A 110 -5.82 1.21 -12.84
CA GLY A 110 -7.21 0.78 -12.97
C GLY A 110 -7.40 -0.72 -12.79
N TRP A 111 -8.65 -1.18 -12.87
CA TRP A 111 -8.98 -2.60 -12.94
C TRP A 111 -8.64 -3.15 -14.33
N ARG A 112 -7.99 -4.30 -14.38
CA ARG A 112 -7.64 -4.97 -15.63
C ARG A 112 -8.91 -5.46 -16.33
N LYS A 113 -9.08 -5.07 -17.59
CA LYS A 113 -10.12 -5.61 -18.49
C LYS A 113 -9.53 -6.67 -19.42
N SER A 114 -8.30 -6.45 -19.90
CA SER A 114 -7.52 -7.34 -20.73
C SER A 114 -6.03 -7.09 -20.51
N ASP A 115 -5.15 -7.73 -21.26
CA ASP A 115 -3.71 -7.48 -21.20
C ASP A 115 -3.32 -6.07 -21.67
N ALA A 116 -4.15 -5.46 -22.51
CA ALA A 116 -3.89 -4.13 -23.08
C ALA A 116 -4.78 -3.02 -22.53
N GLU A 117 -5.85 -3.34 -21.78
CA GLU A 117 -6.88 -2.38 -21.37
C GLU A 117 -7.16 -2.42 -19.87
N VAL A 118 -7.29 -1.23 -19.28
CA VAL A 118 -7.70 -1.05 -17.87
C VAL A 118 -8.87 -0.09 -17.76
N ALA A 119 -9.79 -0.37 -16.82
CA ALA A 119 -10.80 0.59 -16.37
C ALA A 119 -10.16 1.52 -15.33
N ALA A 120 -9.91 2.77 -15.68
CA ALA A 120 -9.19 3.72 -14.84
C ALA A 120 -9.85 3.95 -13.48
N PHE A 121 -9.06 4.12 -12.43
CA PHE A 121 -9.56 4.55 -11.13
C PHE A 121 -9.92 6.02 -11.15
N HIS A 122 -11.09 6.34 -10.61
CA HIS A 122 -11.62 7.70 -10.45
C HIS A 122 -12.13 7.89 -9.03
N PHE A 123 -11.87 9.05 -8.44
CA PHE A 123 -12.59 9.47 -7.25
C PHE A 123 -14.02 9.85 -7.64
N THR A 124 -15.01 9.14 -7.13
CA THR A 124 -16.41 9.38 -7.46
C THR A 124 -17.30 9.30 -6.22
N ALA A 125 -18.51 9.85 -6.30
CA ALA A 125 -19.49 9.68 -5.25
C ALA A 125 -19.90 8.20 -5.12
N LEU A 126 -20.18 7.75 -3.90
CA LEU A 126 -20.51 6.36 -3.58
C LEU A 126 -21.54 5.72 -4.55
N PRO A 127 -22.69 6.34 -4.87
CA PRO A 127 -23.69 5.72 -5.76
C PRO A 127 -23.20 5.49 -7.20
N LEU A 128 -22.16 6.22 -7.61
CA LEU A 128 -21.58 6.16 -8.96
C LEU A 128 -20.35 5.24 -9.02
N SER A 129 -19.90 4.71 -7.89
CA SER A 129 -18.74 3.81 -7.84
C SER A 129 -19.03 2.49 -8.56
N TYR A 130 -17.98 1.87 -9.10
CA TYR A 130 -18.08 0.57 -9.77
C TYR A 130 -18.65 -0.50 -8.82
N ALA A 131 -18.16 -0.55 -7.59
CA ALA A 131 -18.61 -1.54 -6.61
C ALA A 131 -20.06 -1.34 -6.18
N ALA A 132 -20.54 -0.12 -5.98
CA ALA A 132 -21.94 0.15 -5.68
C ALA A 132 -22.85 -0.28 -6.85
N ARG A 133 -22.47 0.01 -8.09
CA ARG A 133 -23.22 -0.38 -9.30
C ARG A 133 -23.24 -1.89 -9.55
N THR A 134 -22.30 -2.62 -9.00
CA THR A 134 -22.20 -4.09 -9.11
C THR A 134 -22.66 -4.80 -7.82
N GLY A 135 -23.41 -4.11 -6.94
CA GLY A 135 -24.01 -4.70 -5.75
C GLY A 135 -23.05 -4.97 -4.59
N ARG A 136 -21.88 -4.29 -4.55
CA ARG A 136 -20.83 -4.45 -3.54
C ARG A 136 -20.47 -3.13 -2.84
N PRO A 137 -21.43 -2.41 -2.22
CA PRO A 137 -21.20 -1.06 -1.69
C PRO A 137 -20.36 -1.01 -0.41
N ASP A 138 -20.20 -2.12 0.32
CA ASP A 138 -19.68 -2.15 1.69
C ASP A 138 -18.20 -1.77 1.80
N HIS A 139 -17.44 -1.87 0.71
CA HIS A 139 -16.00 -1.61 0.67
C HIS A 139 -15.60 -0.43 -0.21
N VAL A 140 -16.56 0.40 -0.61
CA VAL A 140 -16.29 1.57 -1.45
C VAL A 140 -15.38 2.57 -0.72
N GLY A 141 -14.37 3.06 -1.43
CA GLY A 141 -13.36 3.96 -0.88
C GLY A 141 -12.21 3.25 -0.17
N VAL A 142 -12.21 1.91 -0.13
CA VAL A 142 -11.14 1.14 0.51
C VAL A 142 -10.14 0.63 -0.54
N ILE A 143 -8.85 0.92 -0.32
CA ILE A 143 -7.74 0.33 -1.06
C ILE A 143 -7.06 -0.68 -0.14
N GLY A 144 -7.08 -1.95 -0.53
CA GLY A 144 -6.46 -3.05 0.19
C GLY A 144 -5.23 -3.59 -0.56
N VAL A 145 -4.16 -3.89 0.18
CA VAL A 145 -2.97 -4.56 -0.37
C VAL A 145 -2.52 -5.65 0.59
N ALA A 146 -2.61 -6.91 0.16
CA ALA A 146 -2.03 -8.04 0.85
C ALA A 146 -0.65 -8.33 0.25
N VAL A 147 0.37 -8.48 1.09
CA VAL A 147 1.75 -8.69 0.65
C VAL A 147 2.26 -10.02 1.13
N PHE A 148 2.73 -10.85 0.20
CA PHE A 148 3.30 -12.18 0.46
C PHE A 148 4.76 -12.22 0.06
N ARG A 149 5.59 -12.84 0.92
CA ARG A 149 6.99 -13.12 0.62
C ARG A 149 7.09 -14.38 -0.24
N GLU A 150 8.06 -14.40 -1.15
CA GLU A 150 8.40 -15.60 -1.88
C GLU A 150 8.89 -16.70 -0.91
N ARG A 151 8.36 -17.91 -1.07
CA ARG A 151 8.90 -19.09 -0.38
C ARG A 151 10.09 -19.60 -1.17
N LEU A 152 11.28 -19.48 -0.62
CA LEU A 152 12.47 -20.05 -1.22
C LEU A 152 12.43 -21.58 -1.07
N PRO A 153 12.85 -22.37 -2.09
CA PRO A 153 13.02 -23.80 -1.96
C PRO A 153 14.00 -24.12 -0.83
N VAL A 154 13.66 -25.07 0.03
CA VAL A 154 14.61 -25.61 1.00
C VAL A 154 15.62 -26.46 0.21
N PRO A 155 16.94 -26.20 0.31
CA PRO A 155 17.93 -27.05 -0.33
C PRO A 155 17.75 -28.49 0.14
N PRO A 156 17.87 -29.49 -0.75
CA PRO A 156 17.85 -30.88 -0.32
C PRO A 156 18.94 -31.13 0.72
N PRO A 157 18.72 -32.03 1.71
CA PRO A 157 19.74 -32.38 2.68
C PRO A 157 21.02 -32.76 1.95
N ALA A 158 22.16 -32.25 2.43
CA ALA A 158 23.46 -32.68 1.89
C ALA A 158 23.58 -34.17 2.06
N LEU A 159 23.85 -34.86 0.96
CA LEU A 159 24.15 -36.31 1.02
C LEU A 159 25.30 -36.54 1.97
N ALA A 160 25.12 -37.41 2.96
CA ALA A 160 26.19 -37.82 3.86
C ALA A 160 27.39 -38.27 3.03
N PRO A 161 28.63 -37.89 3.37
CA PRO A 161 29.81 -38.39 2.65
C PRO A 161 29.82 -39.90 2.71
N THR A 162 29.88 -40.53 1.53
CA THR A 162 30.05 -41.99 1.41
C THR A 162 31.33 -42.39 2.15
N PRO A 163 31.28 -43.38 3.07
CA PRO A 163 32.48 -43.88 3.74
C PRO A 163 33.50 -44.30 2.68
N ARG A 164 34.71 -43.77 2.76
CA ARG A 164 35.82 -44.25 1.91
C ARG A 164 36.08 -45.70 2.25
N PRO A 165 36.21 -46.58 1.25
CA PRO A 165 36.65 -47.95 1.50
C PRO A 165 38.01 -47.89 2.22
N MET A 166 38.11 -48.53 3.38
CA MET A 166 39.39 -48.75 4.03
C MET A 166 40.26 -49.62 3.12
N ALA A 167 41.42 -49.09 2.69
CA ALA A 167 42.40 -49.86 1.98
C ALA A 167 42.80 -51.06 2.86
N GLN A 168 42.56 -52.29 2.36
CA GLN A 168 43.09 -53.48 2.98
C GLN A 168 44.60 -53.36 2.97
N ARG A 169 45.21 -53.36 4.16
CA ARG A 169 46.65 -53.56 4.33
C ARG A 169 46.91 -55.02 4.03
N GLU A 170 47.53 -55.29 2.90
CA GLU A 170 48.15 -56.62 2.65
C GLU A 170 49.32 -56.81 3.63
N ALA A 171 49.33 -58.01 4.27
CA ALA A 171 50.41 -58.44 5.15
C ALA A 171 51.49 -59.12 4.34
#